data_83997a7c27cdad4bdee04831d2d78700
#
_entry.id   83997a7c27cdad4bdee04831d2d78700
#
_cell.length_a   1.000
_cell.length_b   1.000
_cell.length_c   1.000
_cell.angle_alpha   90.00
_cell.angle_beta   90.00
_cell.angle_gamma   90.00
#
_symmetry.space_group_name_H-M   'P 1'
#
loop_
_entity.id
_entity.type
_entity.pdbx_description
1 polymer ?
#
loop_
_entity_poly.entity_id
_entity_poly.type
_entity_poly.pdbx_seq_one_letter_code
_entity_poly.pdbx_strand_id
1 'polypeptide(L)'
;ADKIENNAEKLEFFMKELMKSSYAEQEIISVNPKIIELDKIIKKSCQSVELDAMKKNICIRSENNDYKVFADQKWTEEVFTNIIENAIKYSPNSTEITIKSILYESFVCVRIIDNGIGIPEQEQGKVFQRFYRGTNVTDKQGFGIGLYLAREVLKKQQGYIKIKSKLNKGTTVEVFLSRIDF
;
A
#
# COMPACT_ATOMS: atom_id res chain seq x y z
N ALA A 1 -20.21 -4.42 -27.05
CA ALA A 1 -20.24 -3.75 -25.75
C ALA A 1 -19.03 -4.16 -24.89
N ASP A 2 -18.81 -5.43 -24.60
CA ASP A 2 -17.75 -5.93 -23.68
C ASP A 2 -16.30 -5.53 -24.03
N LYS A 3 -15.96 -5.45 -25.33
CA LYS A 3 -14.59 -5.03 -25.76
C LYS A 3 -14.35 -3.54 -25.55
N ILE A 4 -15.37 -2.71 -25.67
CA ILE A 4 -15.26 -1.26 -25.49
C ILE A 4 -15.13 -0.96 -23.98
N GLU A 5 -15.94 -1.62 -23.17
CA GLU A 5 -15.94 -1.48 -21.72
C GLU A 5 -14.59 -1.94 -21.13
N ASN A 6 -14.07 -3.08 -21.55
CA ASN A 6 -12.76 -3.59 -21.15
C ASN A 6 -11.59 -2.65 -21.59
N ASN A 7 -11.71 -2.01 -22.75
CA ASN A 7 -10.70 -1.03 -23.20
C ASN A 7 -10.81 0.29 -22.45
N ALA A 8 -12.01 0.72 -22.06
CA ALA A 8 -12.22 1.92 -21.24
C ALA A 8 -11.64 1.73 -19.83
N GLU A 9 -11.90 0.59 -19.19
CA GLU A 9 -11.31 0.23 -17.89
C GLU A 9 -9.78 0.20 -17.95
N LYS A 10 -9.20 -0.36 -19.02
CA LYS A 10 -7.75 -0.34 -19.23
C LYS A 10 -7.19 1.06 -19.39
N LEU A 11 -7.85 1.93 -20.15
CA LEU A 11 -7.46 3.32 -20.33
C LEU A 11 -7.52 4.10 -19.01
N GLU A 12 -8.59 3.95 -18.25
CA GLU A 12 -8.74 4.57 -16.94
C GLU A 12 -7.62 4.11 -15.98
N PHE A 13 -7.32 2.82 -15.96
CA PHE A 13 -6.21 2.27 -15.19
C PHE A 13 -4.87 2.88 -15.63
N PHE A 14 -4.59 2.96 -16.94
CA PHE A 14 -3.37 3.58 -17.48
C PHE A 14 -3.25 5.04 -17.09
N MET A 15 -4.34 5.80 -17.16
CA MET A 15 -4.35 7.20 -16.77
C MET A 15 -4.06 7.39 -15.27
N LYS A 16 -4.69 6.59 -14.40
CA LYS A 16 -4.43 6.63 -12.95
C LYS A 16 -2.96 6.34 -12.63
N GLU A 17 -2.37 5.34 -13.25
CA GLU A 17 -0.98 4.97 -13.03
C GLU A 17 0.00 6.01 -13.59
N LEU A 18 -0.30 6.61 -14.76
CA LEU A 18 0.50 7.73 -15.31
C LEU A 18 0.44 8.96 -14.39
N MET A 19 -0.72 9.27 -13.82
CA MET A 19 -0.85 10.36 -12.84
C MET A 19 -0.02 10.07 -11.59
N LYS A 20 -0.10 8.86 -11.03
CA LYS A 20 0.75 8.43 -9.90
C LYS A 20 2.24 8.58 -10.23
N SER A 21 2.65 8.22 -11.44
CA SER A 21 4.02 8.37 -11.92
C SER A 21 4.45 9.83 -12.03
N SER A 22 3.58 10.69 -12.59
CA SER A 22 3.85 12.13 -12.73
C SER A 22 3.98 12.82 -11.37
N TYR A 23 3.14 12.47 -10.40
CA TYR A 23 3.28 13.01 -9.03
C TYR A 23 4.64 12.68 -8.41
N ALA A 24 5.17 11.50 -8.69
CA ALA A 24 6.48 11.07 -8.19
C ALA A 24 7.66 11.77 -8.90
N GLU A 25 7.50 12.22 -10.15
CA GLU A 25 8.58 12.84 -10.96
C GLU A 25 8.84 14.32 -10.64
N GLN A 26 7.82 15.08 -10.35
CA GLN A 26 7.88 16.56 -10.39
C GLN A 26 8.05 17.22 -9.02
N GLU A 27 8.48 16.51 -7.96
CA GLU A 27 8.44 17.03 -6.59
C GLU A 27 7.03 17.50 -6.15
N ILE A 28 5.98 17.16 -6.93
CA ILE A 28 4.60 17.58 -6.73
C ILE A 28 3.97 16.95 -5.49
N ILE A 29 4.62 15.94 -4.89
CA ILE A 29 4.17 15.43 -3.59
C ILE A 29 4.43 16.52 -2.55
N SER A 30 3.46 17.43 -2.43
CA SER A 30 3.42 18.39 -1.33
C SER A 30 2.63 17.74 -0.20
N VAL A 31 3.29 17.42 0.88
CA VAL A 31 2.65 16.90 2.09
C VAL A 31 2.36 18.04 3.06
N ASN A 32 1.20 17.99 3.71
CA ASN A 32 0.80 18.90 4.78
C ASN A 32 0.47 18.08 6.04
N PRO A 33 1.48 17.61 6.78
CA PRO A 33 1.28 16.75 7.92
C PRO A 33 0.51 17.46 9.04
N LYS A 34 -0.46 16.74 9.61
CA LYS A 34 -1.26 17.18 10.75
C LYS A 34 -1.46 16.00 11.69
N ILE A 35 -1.96 16.26 12.88
CA ILE A 35 -2.40 15.21 13.80
C ILE A 35 -3.64 14.55 13.20
N ILE A 36 -3.55 13.26 12.91
CA ILE A 36 -4.65 12.49 12.33
C ILE A 36 -4.89 11.21 13.13
N GLU A 37 -6.14 10.74 13.13
CA GLU A 37 -6.52 9.47 13.73
C GLU A 37 -6.24 8.33 12.74
N LEU A 38 -5.28 7.49 13.08
CA LEU A 38 -4.78 6.43 12.19
C LEU A 38 -5.86 5.42 11.81
N ASP A 39 -6.73 5.05 12.75
CA ASP A 39 -7.79 4.08 12.50
C ASP A 39 -8.79 4.53 11.42
N LYS A 40 -9.12 5.83 11.39
CA LYS A 40 -9.99 6.39 10.34
C LYS A 40 -9.39 6.25 8.94
N ILE A 41 -8.08 6.44 8.83
CA ILE A 41 -7.36 6.31 7.56
C ILE A 41 -7.32 4.86 7.10
N ILE A 42 -6.96 3.94 8.01
CA ILE A 42 -6.92 2.51 7.71
C ILE A 42 -8.30 2.03 7.25
N LYS A 43 -9.37 2.37 7.97
CA LYS A 43 -10.74 2.02 7.60
C LYS A 43 -11.11 2.53 6.20
N LYS A 44 -10.79 3.79 5.90
CA LYS A 44 -11.09 4.39 4.60
C LYS A 44 -10.32 3.71 3.47
N SER A 45 -9.04 3.39 3.70
CA SER A 45 -8.24 2.63 2.74
C SER A 45 -8.77 1.21 2.52
N CYS A 46 -9.25 0.53 3.57
CA CYS A 46 -9.90 -0.78 3.43
C CYS A 46 -11.19 -0.69 2.61
N GLN A 47 -12.01 0.33 2.85
CA GLN A 47 -13.26 0.55 2.10
C GLN A 47 -13.00 0.78 0.61
N SER A 48 -11.94 1.51 0.26
CA SER A 48 -11.61 1.80 -1.15
C SER A 48 -11.24 0.55 -1.96
N VAL A 49 -10.81 -0.52 -1.32
CA VAL A 49 -10.39 -1.79 -1.95
C VAL A 49 -11.35 -2.96 -1.69
N GLU A 50 -12.47 -2.71 -1.03
CA GLU A 50 -13.42 -3.73 -0.58
C GLU A 50 -13.94 -4.59 -1.74
N LEU A 51 -14.31 -3.97 -2.86
CA LEU A 51 -14.80 -4.69 -4.04
C LEU A 51 -13.77 -5.66 -4.61
N ASP A 52 -12.50 -5.28 -4.63
CA ASP A 52 -11.44 -6.14 -5.15
C ASP A 52 -11.11 -7.28 -4.19
N ALA A 53 -11.20 -7.05 -2.88
CA ALA A 53 -11.11 -8.09 -1.87
C ALA A 53 -12.29 -9.08 -1.99
N MET A 54 -13.52 -8.60 -2.19
CA MET A 54 -14.71 -9.41 -2.39
C MET A 54 -14.60 -10.30 -3.63
N LYS A 55 -14.15 -9.76 -4.77
CA LYS A 55 -13.93 -10.54 -6.03
C LYS A 55 -13.02 -11.75 -5.81
N LYS A 56 -12.10 -11.69 -4.87
CA LYS A 56 -11.16 -12.76 -4.51
C LYS A 56 -11.55 -13.54 -3.26
N ASN A 57 -12.68 -13.20 -2.63
CA ASN A 57 -13.10 -13.76 -1.35
C ASN A 57 -12.01 -13.62 -0.28
N ILE A 58 -11.35 -12.45 -0.23
CA ILE A 58 -10.30 -12.14 0.74
C ILE A 58 -10.93 -11.38 1.91
N CYS A 59 -10.67 -11.85 3.14
CA CYS A 59 -11.08 -11.18 4.36
C CYS A 59 -9.97 -10.21 4.80
N ILE A 60 -10.31 -8.92 5.00
CA ILE A 60 -9.39 -7.94 5.58
C ILE A 60 -9.75 -7.73 7.03
N ARG A 61 -8.85 -8.10 7.96
CA ARG A 61 -9.00 -7.87 9.39
C ARG A 61 -8.10 -6.75 9.84
N SER A 62 -8.68 -5.72 10.45
CA SER A 62 -7.95 -4.61 11.06
C SER A 62 -8.17 -4.63 12.58
N GLU A 63 -7.08 -4.61 13.33
CA GLU A 63 -7.10 -4.38 14.77
C GLU A 63 -7.20 -2.86 15.00
N ASN A 64 -8.30 -2.43 15.62
CA ASN A 64 -8.54 -1.01 15.90
C ASN A 64 -7.68 -0.57 17.09
N ASN A 65 -6.93 0.50 16.88
CA ASN A 65 -6.16 1.17 17.90
C ASN A 65 -6.27 2.68 17.71
N ASP A 66 -6.67 3.40 18.77
CA ASP A 66 -6.87 4.86 18.75
C ASP A 66 -5.56 5.64 18.74
N TYR A 67 -4.63 5.28 17.86
CA TYR A 67 -3.36 5.99 17.72
C TYR A 67 -3.52 7.26 16.88
N LYS A 68 -2.86 8.32 17.35
CA LYS A 68 -2.70 9.55 16.58
C LYS A 68 -1.28 9.62 16.05
N VAL A 69 -1.15 10.07 14.80
CA VAL A 69 0.13 10.21 14.10
C VAL A 69 0.21 11.58 13.44
N PHE A 70 1.43 12.05 13.18
CA PHE A 70 1.69 13.28 12.44
C PHE A 70 1.94 12.94 10.98
N ALA A 71 0.91 13.12 10.14
CA ALA A 71 0.99 12.74 8.75
C ALA A 71 -0.02 13.52 7.90
N ASP A 72 0.18 13.53 6.59
CA ASP A 72 -0.79 14.05 5.63
C ASP A 72 -1.88 13.00 5.42
N GLN A 73 -3.12 13.37 5.70
CA GLN A 73 -4.26 12.44 5.62
C GLN A 73 -4.42 11.81 4.25
N LYS A 74 -4.43 12.66 3.21
CA LYS A 74 -4.68 12.22 1.81
C LYS A 74 -3.56 11.31 1.31
N TRP A 75 -2.32 11.70 1.52
CA TRP A 75 -1.18 10.93 1.06
C TRP A 75 -0.97 9.65 1.88
N THR A 76 -1.29 9.66 3.17
CA THR A 76 -1.22 8.44 4.01
C THR A 76 -2.31 7.44 3.61
N GLU A 77 -3.50 7.92 3.27
CA GLU A 77 -4.57 7.08 2.70
C GLU A 77 -4.12 6.42 1.40
N GLU A 78 -3.49 7.16 0.48
CA GLU A 78 -2.94 6.62 -0.76
C GLU A 78 -1.84 5.56 -0.49
N VAL A 79 -0.97 5.79 0.51
CA VAL A 79 0.04 4.82 0.94
C VAL A 79 -0.60 3.49 1.35
N PHE A 80 -1.59 3.53 2.25
CA PHE A 80 -2.24 2.31 2.72
C PHE A 80 -3.04 1.64 1.62
N THR A 81 -3.76 2.39 0.80
CA THR A 81 -4.50 1.85 -0.36
C THR A 81 -3.56 1.08 -1.28
N ASN A 82 -2.44 1.66 -1.71
CA ASN A 82 -1.46 1.00 -2.57
C ASN A 82 -0.90 -0.30 -1.96
N ILE A 83 -0.65 -0.31 -0.65
CA ILE A 83 -0.10 -1.49 0.03
C ILE A 83 -1.17 -2.59 0.14
N ILE A 84 -2.41 -2.24 0.51
CA ILE A 84 -3.52 -3.20 0.64
C ILE A 84 -3.92 -3.74 -0.73
N GLU A 85 -3.96 -2.92 -1.78
CA GLU A 85 -4.16 -3.36 -3.17
C GLU A 85 -3.12 -4.41 -3.58
N ASN A 86 -1.84 -4.17 -3.26
CA ASN A 86 -0.79 -5.15 -3.51
C ASN A 86 -1.01 -6.45 -2.72
N ALA A 87 -1.38 -6.37 -1.45
CA ALA A 87 -1.68 -7.54 -0.64
C ALA A 87 -2.83 -8.37 -1.25
N ILE A 88 -3.93 -7.72 -1.69
CA ILE A 88 -5.05 -8.39 -2.37
C ILE A 88 -4.59 -9.01 -3.70
N LYS A 89 -3.86 -8.24 -4.50
CA LYS A 89 -3.42 -8.63 -5.84
C LYS A 89 -2.57 -9.90 -5.82
N TYR A 90 -1.63 -9.99 -4.89
CA TYR A 90 -0.64 -11.07 -4.83
C TYR A 90 -1.04 -12.23 -3.91
N SER A 91 -2.11 -12.11 -3.14
CA SER A 91 -2.68 -13.20 -2.36
C SER A 91 -3.51 -14.15 -3.20
N PRO A 92 -3.57 -15.44 -2.85
CA PRO A 92 -4.54 -16.37 -3.40
C PRO A 92 -5.98 -15.99 -3.02
N ASN A 93 -6.95 -16.53 -3.75
CA ASN A 93 -8.36 -16.40 -3.37
C ASN A 93 -8.62 -17.06 -2.00
N SER A 94 -9.65 -16.58 -1.31
CA SER A 94 -10.12 -17.14 -0.03
C SER A 94 -9.04 -17.15 1.07
N THR A 95 -8.24 -16.08 1.13
CA THR A 95 -7.22 -15.87 2.16
C THR A 95 -7.57 -14.68 3.05
N GLU A 96 -6.71 -14.39 4.01
CA GLU A 96 -6.86 -13.28 4.92
C GLU A 96 -5.70 -12.30 4.79
N ILE A 97 -6.01 -11.00 4.89
CA ILE A 97 -5.05 -9.92 5.08
C ILE A 97 -5.27 -9.35 6.47
N THR A 98 -4.21 -9.29 7.27
CA THR A 98 -4.27 -8.77 8.63
C THR A 98 -3.56 -7.43 8.72
N ILE A 99 -4.21 -6.43 9.32
CA ILE A 99 -3.65 -5.09 9.58
C ILE A 99 -3.54 -4.90 11.09
N LYS A 100 -2.33 -4.65 11.58
CA LYS A 100 -2.02 -4.47 13.00
C LYS A 100 -1.24 -3.19 13.23
N SER A 101 -1.58 -2.45 14.29
CA SER A 101 -0.84 -1.26 14.69
C SER A 101 -0.05 -1.54 15.97
N ILE A 102 1.22 -1.14 16.00
CA ILE A 102 2.14 -1.32 17.12
C ILE A 102 2.72 0.02 17.50
N LEU A 103 2.61 0.37 18.76
CA LEU A 103 3.17 1.59 19.30
C LEU A 103 4.65 1.41 19.64
N TYR A 104 5.49 2.29 19.13
CA TYR A 104 6.89 2.49 19.52
C TYR A 104 7.08 3.86 20.14
N GLU A 105 8.24 4.12 20.71
CA GLU A 105 8.55 5.39 21.36
C GLU A 105 8.32 6.59 20.42
N SER A 106 8.89 6.58 19.23
CA SER A 106 8.82 7.70 18.27
C SER A 106 7.92 7.44 17.06
N PHE A 107 7.34 6.23 16.93
CA PHE A 107 6.57 5.84 15.76
C PHE A 107 5.35 4.99 16.13
N VAL A 108 4.33 5.06 15.29
CA VAL A 108 3.33 4.00 15.18
C VAL A 108 3.67 3.18 13.93
N CYS A 109 3.85 1.88 14.12
CA CYS A 109 4.09 0.95 13.02
C CYS A 109 2.79 0.26 12.65
N VAL A 110 2.36 0.39 11.40
CA VAL A 110 1.26 -0.39 10.84
C VAL A 110 1.83 -1.53 10.01
N ARG A 111 1.47 -2.76 10.37
CA ARG A 111 1.82 -3.98 9.64
C ARG A 111 0.65 -4.43 8.80
N ILE A 112 0.85 -4.56 7.51
CA ILE A 112 -0.07 -5.20 6.57
C ILE A 112 0.55 -6.55 6.21
N ILE A 113 -0.15 -7.63 6.58
CA ILE A 113 0.33 -9.00 6.49
C ILE A 113 -0.55 -9.75 5.50
N ASP A 114 0.04 -10.28 4.45
CA ASP A 114 -0.63 -11.10 3.46
C ASP A 114 -0.08 -12.54 3.43
N ASN A 115 -0.87 -13.43 2.87
CA ASN A 115 -0.52 -14.83 2.63
C ASN A 115 -0.23 -15.08 1.13
N GLY A 116 0.36 -14.09 0.47
CA GLY A 116 0.63 -14.11 -0.96
C GLY A 116 1.83 -14.95 -1.37
N ILE A 117 2.20 -14.80 -2.64
CA ILE A 117 3.33 -15.51 -3.24
C ILE A 117 4.68 -15.18 -2.61
N GLY A 118 4.76 -14.09 -1.83
CA GLY A 118 5.99 -13.59 -1.27
C GLY A 118 6.95 -13.01 -2.32
N ILE A 119 8.10 -12.51 -1.84
CA ILE A 119 9.12 -11.83 -2.64
C ILE A 119 10.46 -12.50 -2.40
N PRO A 120 11.18 -12.93 -3.44
CA PRO A 120 12.54 -13.45 -3.31
C PRO A 120 13.45 -12.45 -2.58
N GLU A 121 14.34 -12.94 -1.72
CA GLU A 121 15.20 -12.10 -0.88
C GLU A 121 15.99 -11.08 -1.71
N GLN A 122 16.55 -11.50 -2.83
CA GLN A 122 17.29 -10.66 -3.76
C GLN A 122 16.48 -9.56 -4.46
N GLU A 123 15.16 -9.64 -4.41
CA GLU A 123 14.24 -8.67 -5.00
C GLU A 123 13.67 -7.69 -3.98
N GLN A 124 13.70 -8.00 -2.68
CA GLN A 124 13.08 -7.18 -1.63
C GLN A 124 13.61 -5.74 -1.57
N GLY A 125 14.89 -5.53 -1.85
CA GLY A 125 15.46 -4.18 -1.94
C GLY A 125 15.03 -3.42 -3.21
N LYS A 126 14.61 -4.13 -4.25
CA LYS A 126 14.25 -3.55 -5.56
C LYS A 126 12.79 -3.17 -5.68
N VAL A 127 11.89 -3.76 -4.86
CA VAL A 127 10.44 -3.51 -4.96
C VAL A 127 10.04 -2.06 -4.70
N PHE A 128 10.92 -1.26 -4.11
CA PHE A 128 10.75 0.17 -3.92
C PHE A 128 11.33 1.02 -5.07
N GLN A 129 11.89 0.39 -6.10
CA GLN A 129 12.36 1.11 -7.29
C GLN A 129 11.17 1.40 -8.20
N ARG A 130 11.21 2.54 -8.84
CA ARG A 130 10.20 2.97 -9.80
C ARG A 130 10.16 2.01 -11.01
N PHE A 131 8.97 1.63 -11.41
CA PHE A 131 8.71 0.69 -12.51
C PHE A 131 9.23 -0.74 -12.28
N TYR A 132 9.73 -1.04 -11.08
CA TYR A 132 10.17 -2.38 -10.80
C TYR A 132 8.98 -3.34 -10.62
N ARG A 133 9.09 -4.47 -11.27
CA ARG A 133 8.16 -5.60 -11.13
C ARG A 133 8.96 -6.88 -10.93
N GLY A 134 8.58 -7.66 -9.95
CA GLY A 134 9.24 -8.94 -9.69
C GLY A 134 9.13 -9.90 -10.89
N THR A 135 10.09 -10.79 -11.03
CA THR A 135 10.17 -11.74 -12.13
C THR A 135 8.99 -12.72 -12.17
N ASN A 136 8.40 -13.01 -11.00
CA ASN A 136 7.32 -13.99 -10.83
C ASN A 136 5.90 -13.38 -10.99
N VAL A 137 5.78 -12.11 -11.39
CA VAL A 137 4.48 -11.39 -11.41
C VAL A 137 4.23 -10.63 -12.71
N THR A 138 4.87 -11.03 -13.78
CA THR A 138 4.74 -10.37 -15.09
C THR A 138 3.32 -10.42 -15.68
N ASP A 139 2.53 -11.41 -15.31
CA ASP A 139 1.13 -11.61 -15.70
C ASP A 139 0.13 -10.75 -14.89
N LYS A 140 0.53 -10.20 -13.76
CA LYS A 140 -0.34 -9.33 -12.93
C LYS A 140 -0.31 -7.90 -13.43
N GLN A 141 -1.47 -7.26 -13.57
CA GLN A 141 -1.61 -5.87 -13.99
C GLN A 141 -0.92 -4.90 -13.01
N GLY A 142 -0.23 -3.85 -13.51
CA GLY A 142 0.39 -2.79 -12.69
C GLY A 142 1.76 -2.34 -13.23
N PHE A 143 2.14 -1.09 -12.94
CA PHE A 143 3.35 -0.45 -13.48
C PHE A 143 4.54 -0.43 -12.51
N GLY A 144 4.41 -0.98 -11.31
CA GLY A 144 5.50 -0.98 -10.33
C GLY A 144 5.77 0.40 -9.71
N ILE A 145 4.72 1.21 -9.52
CA ILE A 145 4.83 2.58 -8.99
C ILE A 145 4.34 2.66 -7.54
N GLY A 146 3.39 1.83 -7.12
CA GLY A 146 2.70 1.96 -5.84
C GLY A 146 3.61 1.94 -4.61
N LEU A 147 4.53 0.98 -4.50
CA LEU A 147 5.48 0.92 -3.36
C LEU A 147 6.55 2.03 -3.43
N TYR A 148 6.98 2.40 -4.63
CA TYR A 148 7.86 3.56 -4.82
C TYR A 148 7.19 4.84 -4.31
N LEU A 149 5.95 5.12 -4.74
CA LEU A 149 5.18 6.28 -4.30
C LEU A 149 4.97 6.27 -2.77
N ALA A 150 4.59 5.12 -2.22
CA ALA A 150 4.43 4.97 -0.77
C ALA A 150 5.72 5.34 -0.01
N ARG A 151 6.88 4.88 -0.47
CA ARG A 151 8.17 5.23 0.12
C ARG A 151 8.47 6.73 0.04
N GLU A 152 8.27 7.36 -1.12
CA GLU A 152 8.54 8.79 -1.30
C GLU A 152 7.60 9.67 -0.46
N VAL A 153 6.32 9.32 -0.38
CA VAL A 153 5.35 10.00 0.51
C VAL A 153 5.78 9.90 1.96
N LEU A 154 6.07 8.70 2.43
CA LEU A 154 6.46 8.47 3.83
C LEU A 154 7.75 9.23 4.18
N LYS A 155 8.74 9.22 3.29
CA LYS A 155 9.99 9.96 3.47
C LYS A 155 9.75 11.46 3.65
N LYS A 156 8.84 12.06 2.87
CA LYS A 156 8.51 13.50 2.95
C LYS A 156 7.79 13.88 4.26
N GLN A 157 7.17 12.94 4.94
CA GLN A 157 6.51 13.15 6.23
C GLN A 157 7.25 12.47 7.41
N GLN A 158 8.57 12.27 7.28
CA GLN A 158 9.46 11.72 8.30
C GLN A 158 9.09 10.30 8.76
N GLY A 159 8.37 9.58 7.93
CA GLY A 159 8.08 8.16 8.09
C GLY A 159 8.99 7.30 7.22
N TYR A 160 8.81 6.00 7.30
CA TYR A 160 9.51 5.04 6.44
C TYR A 160 8.72 3.74 6.29
N ILE A 161 9.16 2.93 5.35
CA ILE A 161 8.54 1.65 5.02
C ILE A 161 9.60 0.55 5.02
N LYS A 162 9.22 -0.63 5.52
CA LYS A 162 10.04 -1.85 5.47
C LYS A 162 9.21 -3.00 4.91
N ILE A 163 9.89 -3.98 4.36
CA ILE A 163 9.26 -5.21 3.88
C ILE A 163 9.98 -6.41 4.47
N LYS A 164 9.20 -7.42 4.86
CA LYS A 164 9.66 -8.75 5.27
C LYS A 164 8.85 -9.75 4.48
N SER A 165 9.51 -10.55 3.69
CA SER A 165 8.82 -11.51 2.83
C SER A 165 9.60 -12.80 2.72
N LYS A 166 8.88 -13.88 2.49
CA LYS A 166 9.45 -15.17 2.17
C LYS A 166 8.65 -15.76 1.02
N LEU A 167 9.35 -16.23 -0.01
CA LEU A 167 8.72 -16.83 -1.19
C LEU A 167 7.74 -17.94 -0.78
N ASN A 168 6.54 -17.92 -1.34
CA ASN A 168 5.41 -18.81 -1.05
C ASN A 168 4.90 -18.80 0.41
N LYS A 169 5.22 -17.75 1.19
CA LYS A 169 4.76 -17.61 2.58
C LYS A 169 4.12 -16.26 2.87
N GLY A 170 4.05 -15.39 1.85
CA GLY A 170 3.45 -14.07 1.98
C GLY A 170 4.45 -12.97 2.31
N THR A 171 3.89 -11.80 2.53
CA THR A 171 4.65 -10.56 2.77
C THR A 171 4.07 -9.81 3.96
N THR A 172 4.95 -9.19 4.72
CA THR A 172 4.60 -8.19 5.73
C THR A 172 5.20 -6.86 5.32
N VAL A 173 4.36 -5.88 5.06
CA VAL A 173 4.76 -4.49 4.84
C VAL A 173 4.58 -3.73 6.14
N GLU A 174 5.64 -3.08 6.61
CA GLU A 174 5.68 -2.29 7.83
C GLU A 174 5.80 -0.81 7.48
N VAL A 175 4.76 -0.03 7.80
CA VAL A 175 4.70 1.43 7.61
C VAL A 175 4.92 2.11 8.94
N PHE A 176 5.92 2.96 9.04
CA PHE A 176 6.24 3.71 10.24
C PHE A 176 5.86 5.18 10.06
N LEU A 177 4.94 5.66 10.87
CA LEU A 177 4.48 7.04 10.92
C LEU A 177 4.95 7.70 12.21
N SER A 178 5.37 8.96 12.12
CA SER A 178 5.84 9.70 13.29
C SER A 178 4.71 9.83 14.32
N ARG A 179 5.04 9.47 15.56
CA ARG A 179 4.19 9.72 16.71
C ARG A 179 4.39 11.17 17.17
N ILE A 180 3.33 11.77 17.64
CA ILE A 180 3.45 13.02 18.41
C ILE A 180 3.51 12.62 19.86
N ASP A 181 4.64 12.90 20.48
CA ASP A 181 4.73 12.90 21.91
C ASP A 181 4.16 14.24 22.43
N PHE A 182 3.12 14.16 23.25
CA PHE A 182 2.65 15.27 24.04
C PHE A 182 3.33 15.27 25.38
#